data_ee75de11859cb5a4e96733d6e2de8b33
#
_entry.id   ee75de11859cb5a4e96733d6e2de8b33
#
_cell.length_a   1.000
_cell.length_b   1.000
_cell.length_c   1.000
_cell.angle_alpha   90.00
_cell.angle_beta   90.00
_cell.angle_gamma   90.00
#
_symmetry.space_group_name_H-M   'P 1'
#
loop_
_entity.id
_entity.type
_entity.pdbx_description
1 polymer ?
#
loop_
_entity_poly.entity_id
_entity_poly.type
_entity_poly.pdbx_seq_one_letter_code
_entity_poly.pdbx_strand_id
1 'polypeptide(L)'
;MDYRPARFPLPLLGALGLVAGLLIVGVIAAPRVVAFSPEAASLQVPGTTRVAITFSRPMDPASVEAHLTIEPSTPGSFAWQDRTLTFQPTQPWPEATSVIVKVSAGARSTRLLPLLTSSTWTFTISVPRICYLWPAGSPADLYLRTIDGQDTIRLTQTALGIYDYNLASNAATLIYAAERADGGTDLHLLDLITGDDSLAFACPAGARCRAPALSPDGRILAFEQFDLEGGSAAGRVPGPTRVWAVDLSLPSMVFLVGAGDHVSSMPTWSPAGVLAYFDNTLRAIALVDLSTAPTPTVLRYLPSDLGPIGSWSPDGAFLIFPEIVFPSGPAPTEGSVQFYSHIFRAEAASGEVVDLWRGGMGLVEDASPVYSPDGQWIAFTRKYLEQDRWTLGRQLWAMRADGSGAHLLTDEPDFNHSALAWSPDSGGLVYMRFDETNPTQASEIWLVGSDGEGARPLVVGGYLPRWIP
;
A
#
# COMPACT_ATOMS: atom_id res chain seq x y z
N MET A 1 -6.56 5.88 88.64
CA MET A 1 -7.12 5.38 87.39
C MET A 1 -6.02 4.72 86.60
N ASP A 2 -5.87 3.43 86.74
CA ASP A 2 -4.83 2.64 86.05
C ASP A 2 -5.24 2.36 84.61
N TYR A 3 -4.61 3.01 83.67
CA TYR A 3 -4.80 2.79 82.27
C TYR A 3 -3.98 1.53 81.85
N ARG A 4 -4.68 0.36 81.73
CA ARG A 4 -4.02 -0.82 81.16
C ARG A 4 -4.15 -0.76 79.64
N PRO A 5 -3.07 -0.72 78.86
CA PRO A 5 -3.16 -0.77 77.41
C PRO A 5 -3.71 -2.15 77.00
N ALA A 6 -4.72 -2.14 76.12
CA ALA A 6 -5.27 -3.34 75.50
C ALA A 6 -4.16 -4.09 74.74
N ARG A 7 -3.75 -5.26 75.23
CA ARG A 7 -2.80 -6.14 74.55
C ARG A 7 -3.61 -6.86 73.43
N PHE A 8 -3.42 -6.44 72.19
CA PHE A 8 -3.89 -7.20 71.04
C PHE A 8 -3.18 -8.56 71.03
N PRO A 9 -3.90 -9.69 70.87
CA PRO A 9 -3.28 -11.01 70.88
C PRO A 9 -2.34 -11.14 69.65
N LEU A 10 -1.07 -11.47 69.90
CA LEU A 10 -0.01 -11.68 68.91
C LEU A 10 -0.44 -12.52 67.68
N PRO A 11 -1.27 -13.61 67.83
CA PRO A 11 -1.75 -14.38 66.68
C PRO A 11 -2.65 -13.59 65.74
N LEU A 12 -3.40 -12.59 66.24
CA LEU A 12 -4.27 -11.73 65.39
C LEU A 12 -3.44 -10.78 64.52
N LEU A 13 -2.35 -10.22 65.02
CA LEU A 13 -1.43 -9.41 64.27
C LEU A 13 -0.68 -10.20 63.18
N GLY A 14 -0.30 -11.45 63.52
CA GLY A 14 0.28 -12.39 62.54
C GLY A 14 -0.69 -12.78 61.42
N ALA A 15 -1.96 -13.07 61.77
CA ALA A 15 -2.99 -13.36 60.77
C ALA A 15 -3.30 -12.15 59.87
N LEU A 16 -3.37 -10.94 60.44
CA LEU A 16 -3.54 -9.69 59.68
C LEU A 16 -2.35 -9.41 58.75
N GLY A 17 -1.11 -9.64 59.23
CA GLY A 17 0.10 -9.50 58.40
C GLY A 17 0.15 -10.50 57.24
N LEU A 18 -0.29 -11.76 57.47
CA LEU A 18 -0.37 -12.79 56.44
C LEU A 18 -1.43 -12.48 55.39
N VAL A 19 -2.61 -12.01 55.81
CA VAL A 19 -3.69 -11.58 54.93
C VAL A 19 -3.25 -10.35 54.08
N ALA A 20 -2.64 -9.36 54.72
CA ALA A 20 -2.08 -8.20 54.02
C ALA A 20 -0.99 -8.58 53.00
N GLY A 21 -0.11 -9.52 53.39
CA GLY A 21 0.92 -10.05 52.48
C GLY A 21 0.34 -10.79 51.30
N LEU A 22 -0.67 -11.63 51.51
CA LEU A 22 -1.39 -12.33 50.44
C LEU A 22 -2.16 -11.38 49.50
N LEU A 23 -2.77 -10.31 50.03
CA LEU A 23 -3.40 -9.27 49.23
C LEU A 23 -2.42 -8.50 48.39
N ILE A 24 -1.25 -8.13 48.96
CA ILE A 24 -0.18 -7.43 48.21
C ILE A 24 0.35 -8.33 47.07
N VAL A 25 0.63 -9.61 47.37
CA VAL A 25 1.04 -10.59 46.34
C VAL A 25 -0.02 -10.76 45.29
N GLY A 26 -1.30 -10.80 45.67
CA GLY A 26 -2.45 -10.89 44.75
C GLY A 26 -2.52 -9.69 43.77
N VAL A 27 -2.31 -8.48 44.30
CA VAL A 27 -2.31 -7.24 43.50
C VAL A 27 -1.11 -7.20 42.52
N ILE A 28 0.08 -7.61 42.99
CA ILE A 28 1.29 -7.67 42.12
C ILE A 28 1.17 -8.78 41.09
N ALA A 29 0.51 -9.88 41.42
CA ALA A 29 0.29 -11.03 40.55
C ALA A 29 -0.88 -10.83 39.57
N ALA A 30 -1.75 -9.83 39.77
CA ALA A 30 -2.91 -9.59 38.91
C ALA A 30 -2.50 -9.22 37.47
N PRO A 31 -3.25 -9.69 36.46
CA PRO A 31 -3.04 -9.27 35.06
C PRO A 31 -3.33 -7.78 34.87
N ARG A 32 -2.63 -7.15 33.93
CA ARG A 32 -2.82 -5.75 33.51
C ARG A 32 -2.73 -5.66 32.00
N VAL A 33 -3.41 -4.70 31.37
CA VAL A 33 -3.12 -4.30 30.00
C VAL A 33 -1.81 -3.53 29.99
N VAL A 34 -0.87 -3.92 29.12
CA VAL A 34 0.48 -3.31 29.03
C VAL A 34 0.73 -2.61 27.72
N ALA A 35 0.03 -2.98 26.66
CA ALA A 35 0.09 -2.30 25.38
C ALA A 35 -1.26 -2.38 24.65
N PHE A 36 -1.48 -1.44 23.78
CA PHE A 36 -2.68 -1.28 22.99
C PHE A 36 -2.35 -0.67 21.63
N SER A 37 -2.98 -1.17 20.57
CA SER A 37 -2.88 -0.63 19.21
C SER A 37 -4.28 -0.62 18.58
N PRO A 38 -4.69 0.47 17.87
CA PRO A 38 -3.98 1.74 17.69
C PRO A 38 -3.71 2.46 19.02
N GLU A 39 -2.74 3.37 19.06
CA GLU A 39 -2.46 4.16 20.28
C GLU A 39 -3.69 4.96 20.72
N ALA A 40 -3.82 5.15 22.04
CA ALA A 40 -4.94 5.91 22.59
C ALA A 40 -4.93 7.35 22.06
N ALA A 41 -6.11 7.86 21.71
CA ALA A 41 -6.34 9.18 21.12
C ALA A 41 -5.71 9.38 19.73
N SER A 42 -5.32 8.31 19.02
CA SER A 42 -4.93 8.42 17.61
C SER A 42 -6.07 9.01 16.78
N LEU A 43 -5.72 10.00 15.99
CA LEU A 43 -6.61 10.67 15.03
C LEU A 43 -6.22 10.19 13.63
N GLN A 44 -7.01 9.82 12.74
CA GLN A 44 -6.71 9.33 11.38
C GLN A 44 -6.25 7.87 11.32
N VAL A 45 -6.99 7.01 12.02
CA VAL A 45 -6.78 5.57 11.96
C VAL A 45 -7.53 5.00 10.74
N PRO A 46 -6.90 4.20 9.88
CA PRO A 46 -7.58 3.56 8.75
C PRO A 46 -8.78 2.71 9.18
N GLY A 47 -9.85 2.73 8.40
CA GLY A 47 -11.09 1.99 8.68
C GLY A 47 -10.92 0.46 8.77
N THR A 48 -9.85 -0.09 8.21
CA THR A 48 -9.53 -1.54 8.23
C THR A 48 -8.65 -1.95 9.42
N THR A 49 -8.28 -1.00 10.26
CA THR A 49 -7.32 -1.23 11.35
C THR A 49 -7.84 -2.26 12.36
N ARG A 50 -6.99 -3.21 12.70
CA ARG A 50 -7.23 -4.19 13.75
C ARG A 50 -6.89 -3.61 15.13
N VAL A 51 -7.61 -4.06 16.15
CA VAL A 51 -7.35 -3.71 17.55
C VAL A 51 -6.49 -4.80 18.19
N ALA A 52 -5.35 -4.44 18.75
CA ALA A 52 -4.50 -5.38 19.48
C ALA A 52 -4.34 -4.96 20.95
N ILE A 53 -4.52 -5.91 21.87
CA ILE A 53 -4.46 -5.70 23.31
C ILE A 53 -3.46 -6.70 23.92
N THR A 54 -2.37 -6.18 24.47
CA THR A 54 -1.34 -7.03 25.11
C THR A 54 -1.48 -6.97 26.62
N PHE A 55 -1.52 -8.13 27.24
CA PHE A 55 -1.62 -8.28 28.70
C PHE A 55 -0.26 -8.63 29.32
N SER A 56 -0.07 -8.29 30.58
CA SER A 56 1.15 -8.63 31.33
C SER A 56 1.33 -10.13 31.58
N ARG A 57 0.27 -10.94 31.40
CA ARG A 57 0.23 -12.38 31.64
C ARG A 57 -0.69 -13.06 30.62
N PRO A 58 -0.55 -14.39 30.39
CA PRO A 58 -1.48 -15.16 29.58
C PRO A 58 -2.91 -15.09 30.18
N MET A 59 -3.89 -14.76 29.35
CA MET A 59 -5.30 -14.60 29.71
C MET A 59 -6.13 -15.79 29.24
N ASP A 60 -7.27 -15.99 29.87
CA ASP A 60 -8.31 -16.90 29.38
C ASP A 60 -9.09 -16.19 28.26
N PRO A 61 -9.00 -16.68 27.00
CA PRO A 61 -9.65 -16.06 25.86
C PRO A 61 -11.14 -15.78 26.07
N ALA A 62 -11.90 -16.80 26.47
CA ALA A 62 -13.34 -16.68 26.66
C ALA A 62 -13.70 -15.65 27.74
N SER A 63 -12.90 -15.57 28.81
CA SER A 63 -13.13 -14.59 29.86
C SER A 63 -12.84 -13.17 29.39
N VAL A 64 -11.78 -12.94 28.60
CA VAL A 64 -11.47 -11.59 28.08
C VAL A 64 -12.53 -11.16 27.06
N GLU A 65 -12.88 -12.02 26.12
CA GLU A 65 -13.89 -11.73 25.09
C GLU A 65 -15.26 -11.38 25.72
N ALA A 66 -15.64 -12.05 26.82
CA ALA A 66 -16.87 -11.72 27.55
C ALA A 66 -16.81 -10.37 28.32
N HIS A 67 -15.61 -9.82 28.54
CA HIS A 67 -15.40 -8.54 29.22
C HIS A 67 -14.94 -7.42 28.28
N LEU A 68 -14.82 -7.70 26.97
CA LEU A 68 -14.45 -6.75 25.94
C LEU A 68 -15.70 -6.11 25.35
N THR A 69 -15.69 -4.79 25.26
CA THR A 69 -16.72 -4.00 24.58
C THR A 69 -16.03 -3.12 23.55
N ILE A 70 -16.56 -3.09 22.33
CA ILE A 70 -16.11 -2.24 21.24
C ILE A 70 -17.30 -1.45 20.71
N GLU A 71 -17.21 -0.15 20.67
CA GLU A 71 -18.24 0.78 20.21
C GLU A 71 -17.69 1.70 19.10
N PRO A 72 -18.35 1.82 17.93
CA PRO A 72 -19.57 1.13 17.53
C PRO A 72 -19.36 -0.38 17.40
N SER A 73 -20.42 -1.15 17.66
CA SER A 73 -20.41 -2.61 17.51
C SER A 73 -20.17 -2.97 16.05
N THR A 74 -19.04 -3.60 15.77
CA THR A 74 -18.60 -3.99 14.42
C THR A 74 -18.39 -5.50 14.40
N PRO A 75 -18.90 -6.22 13.38
CA PRO A 75 -18.60 -7.64 13.21
C PRO A 75 -17.11 -7.87 13.03
N GLY A 76 -16.59 -8.93 13.63
CA GLY A 76 -15.16 -9.25 13.55
C GLY A 76 -14.82 -10.60 14.15
N SER A 77 -13.55 -10.96 14.04
CA SER A 77 -13.00 -12.20 14.60
C SER A 77 -11.89 -11.91 15.61
N PHE A 78 -11.77 -12.79 16.59
CA PHE A 78 -10.71 -12.72 17.59
C PHE A 78 -9.61 -13.73 17.27
N ALA A 79 -8.37 -13.30 17.42
CA ALA A 79 -7.18 -14.15 17.34
C ALA A 79 -6.29 -13.92 18.56
N TRP A 80 -5.67 -14.98 19.06
CA TRP A 80 -4.80 -14.93 20.21
C TRP A 80 -3.39 -15.39 19.84
N GLN A 81 -2.40 -14.61 20.24
CA GLN A 81 -1.00 -15.00 20.17
C GLN A 81 -0.35 -14.69 21.53
N ASP A 82 0.05 -15.71 22.25
CA ASP A 82 0.60 -15.62 23.62
C ASP A 82 -0.28 -14.81 24.57
N ARG A 83 0.08 -13.55 24.78
CA ARG A 83 -0.56 -12.61 25.70
C ARG A 83 -1.32 -11.50 24.98
N THR A 84 -1.42 -11.57 23.66
CA THR A 84 -2.03 -10.54 22.84
C THR A 84 -3.31 -11.06 22.21
N LEU A 85 -4.40 -10.36 22.47
CA LEU A 85 -5.66 -10.47 21.76
C LEU A 85 -5.61 -9.53 20.56
N THR A 86 -5.98 -10.01 19.38
CA THR A 86 -6.22 -9.20 18.19
C THR A 86 -7.68 -9.34 17.77
N PHE A 87 -8.38 -8.24 17.62
CA PHE A 87 -9.69 -8.17 16.98
C PHE A 87 -9.51 -7.67 15.56
N GLN A 88 -9.97 -8.44 14.58
CA GLN A 88 -9.99 -8.10 13.18
C GLN A 88 -11.44 -7.82 12.76
N PRO A 89 -11.80 -6.57 12.41
CA PRO A 89 -13.12 -6.29 11.87
C PRO A 89 -13.28 -6.98 10.50
N THR A 90 -14.46 -7.54 10.23
CA THR A 90 -14.82 -8.13 8.93
C THR A 90 -15.42 -7.11 7.98
N GLN A 91 -15.79 -5.95 8.50
CA GLN A 91 -16.21 -4.76 7.73
C GLN A 91 -15.41 -3.58 8.26
N PRO A 92 -15.07 -2.59 7.41
CA PRO A 92 -14.41 -1.39 7.85
C PRO A 92 -15.19 -0.67 8.97
N TRP A 93 -14.46 -0.04 9.88
CA TRP A 93 -15.04 0.88 10.84
C TRP A 93 -15.70 2.04 10.10
N PRO A 94 -16.85 2.57 10.58
CA PRO A 94 -17.47 3.74 9.95
C PRO A 94 -16.51 4.94 9.94
N GLU A 95 -16.46 5.65 8.83
CA GLU A 95 -15.63 6.83 8.64
C GLU A 95 -15.96 7.94 9.64
N ALA A 96 -14.98 8.78 9.96
CA ALA A 96 -15.10 9.91 10.90
C ALA A 96 -15.65 9.53 12.27
N THR A 97 -15.60 8.26 12.65
CA THR A 97 -16.19 7.73 13.87
C THR A 97 -15.13 7.51 14.94
N SER A 98 -15.48 7.85 16.18
CA SER A 98 -14.67 7.52 17.34
C SER A 98 -14.97 6.10 17.81
N VAL A 99 -13.95 5.24 17.80
CA VAL A 99 -14.05 3.85 18.28
C VAL A 99 -13.58 3.82 19.72
N ILE A 100 -14.44 3.29 20.60
CA ILE A 100 -14.17 3.10 22.01
C ILE A 100 -13.98 1.62 22.28
N VAL A 101 -12.82 1.25 22.84
CA VAL A 101 -12.51 -0.12 23.24
C VAL A 101 -12.37 -0.16 24.76
N LYS A 102 -13.05 -1.10 25.41
CA LYS A 102 -13.04 -1.26 26.86
C LYS A 102 -12.88 -2.72 27.25
N VAL A 103 -11.90 -2.99 28.10
CA VAL A 103 -11.78 -4.25 28.82
C VAL A 103 -12.20 -4.01 30.27
N SER A 104 -13.30 -4.62 30.69
CA SER A 104 -13.84 -4.46 32.04
C SER A 104 -13.05 -5.27 33.06
N ALA A 105 -13.01 -4.78 34.30
CA ALA A 105 -12.48 -5.54 35.45
C ALA A 105 -13.22 -6.88 35.58
N GLY A 106 -12.53 -7.90 36.05
CA GLY A 106 -13.09 -9.26 36.21
C GLY A 106 -12.62 -10.26 35.13
N ALA A 107 -12.10 -9.81 33.97
CA ALA A 107 -11.48 -10.68 32.99
C ALA A 107 -10.34 -11.50 33.64
N ARG A 108 -10.27 -12.82 33.40
CA ARG A 108 -9.41 -13.73 34.14
C ARG A 108 -8.19 -14.15 33.32
N SER A 109 -7.06 -14.30 34.01
CA SER A 109 -5.90 -14.98 33.45
C SER A 109 -6.12 -16.51 33.43
N THR A 110 -5.26 -17.25 32.69
CA THR A 110 -5.22 -18.73 32.69
C THR A 110 -5.01 -19.32 34.10
N ARG A 111 -4.54 -18.50 35.05
CA ARG A 111 -4.41 -18.87 36.48
C ARG A 111 -5.53 -18.33 37.34
N LEU A 112 -6.69 -17.99 36.74
CA LEU A 112 -7.91 -17.50 37.39
C LEU A 112 -7.78 -16.18 38.17
N LEU A 113 -6.65 -15.46 38.04
CA LEU A 113 -6.48 -14.15 38.63
C LEU A 113 -7.24 -13.10 37.81
N PRO A 114 -8.12 -12.28 38.46
CA PRO A 114 -8.90 -11.28 37.74
C PRO A 114 -8.09 -10.04 37.39
N LEU A 115 -8.48 -9.38 36.28
CA LEU A 115 -8.11 -8.00 35.99
C LEU A 115 -8.77 -7.09 37.03
N LEU A 116 -7.99 -6.34 37.79
CA LEU A 116 -8.50 -5.56 38.92
C LEU A 116 -9.12 -4.22 38.51
N THR A 117 -8.66 -3.66 37.37
CA THR A 117 -9.12 -2.36 36.89
C THR A 117 -9.56 -2.47 35.44
N SER A 118 -10.64 -1.76 35.10
CA SER A 118 -11.05 -1.61 33.69
C SER A 118 -10.06 -0.70 32.96
N SER A 119 -9.84 -0.98 31.69
CA SER A 119 -9.06 -0.15 30.78
C SER A 119 -9.96 0.28 29.63
N THR A 120 -9.92 1.58 29.29
CA THR A 120 -10.69 2.13 28.17
C THR A 120 -9.76 3.02 27.36
N TRP A 121 -9.83 2.92 26.04
CA TRP A 121 -9.13 3.80 25.12
C TRP A 121 -9.98 4.04 23.88
N THR A 122 -9.66 5.13 23.18
CA THR A 122 -10.43 5.63 22.07
C THR A 122 -9.49 6.02 20.95
N PHE A 123 -9.90 5.78 19.71
CA PHE A 123 -9.23 6.28 18.51
C PHE A 123 -10.29 6.73 17.50
N THR A 124 -9.90 7.58 16.55
CA THR A 124 -10.83 8.13 15.55
C THR A 124 -10.46 7.62 14.16
N ILE A 125 -11.46 7.10 13.45
CA ILE A 125 -11.32 6.61 12.08
C ILE A 125 -11.21 7.80 11.13
N SER A 126 -10.23 7.73 10.22
CA SER A 126 -10.04 8.73 9.17
C SER A 126 -11.17 8.69 8.14
N VAL A 127 -11.42 9.82 7.49
CA VAL A 127 -12.10 9.85 6.20
C VAL A 127 -11.06 9.47 5.14
N PRO A 128 -11.32 8.48 4.29
CA PRO A 128 -10.40 8.12 3.23
C PRO A 128 -10.09 9.31 2.31
N ARG A 129 -8.85 9.43 1.89
CA ARG A 129 -8.35 10.53 1.07
C ARG A 129 -7.62 9.99 -0.14
N ILE A 130 -7.60 10.78 -1.20
CA ILE A 130 -6.76 10.53 -2.37
C ILE A 130 -5.70 11.61 -2.50
N CYS A 131 -4.48 11.21 -2.84
CA CYS A 131 -3.44 12.09 -3.33
C CYS A 131 -3.40 12.01 -4.85
N TYR A 132 -3.14 13.13 -5.52
CA TYR A 132 -3.09 13.21 -6.99
C TYR A 132 -2.27 14.42 -7.44
N LEU A 133 -1.82 14.41 -8.68
CA LEU A 133 -1.22 15.57 -9.35
C LEU A 133 -2.30 16.42 -10.03
N TRP A 134 -2.17 17.73 -9.90
CA TRP A 134 -3.05 18.71 -10.54
C TRP A 134 -2.31 20.03 -10.77
N PRO A 135 -2.60 20.78 -11.88
CA PRO A 135 -3.47 20.42 -12.99
C PRO A 135 -2.83 19.41 -13.95
N ALA A 136 -3.65 18.77 -14.79
CA ALA A 136 -3.14 18.01 -15.92
C ALA A 136 -2.40 18.96 -16.87
N GLY A 137 -1.10 18.84 -16.90
CA GLY A 137 -0.18 19.77 -17.53
C GLY A 137 0.80 20.37 -16.53
N SER A 138 1.85 21.03 -17.02
CA SER A 138 2.91 21.60 -16.17
C SER A 138 2.66 23.10 -15.92
N PRO A 139 2.97 23.60 -14.71
CA PRO A 139 3.47 22.89 -13.53
C PRO A 139 2.35 22.24 -12.72
N ALA A 140 2.51 20.96 -12.39
CA ALA A 140 1.58 20.24 -11.51
C ALA A 140 2.17 20.09 -10.11
N ASP A 141 1.32 20.09 -9.09
CA ASP A 141 1.66 19.86 -7.70
C ASP A 141 0.82 18.73 -7.10
N LEU A 142 1.23 18.24 -5.95
CA LEU A 142 0.50 17.24 -5.18
C LEU A 142 -0.66 17.87 -4.41
N TYR A 143 -1.82 17.27 -4.52
CA TYR A 143 -3.04 17.62 -3.80
C TYR A 143 -3.56 16.41 -3.04
N LEU A 144 -4.14 16.68 -1.88
CA LEU A 144 -4.84 15.71 -1.05
C LEU A 144 -6.32 16.11 -0.97
N ARG A 145 -7.23 15.16 -1.21
CA ARG A 145 -8.68 15.40 -1.19
C ARG A 145 -9.40 14.26 -0.49
N THR A 146 -10.38 14.60 0.36
CA THR A 146 -11.31 13.61 0.90
C THR A 146 -12.25 13.09 -0.18
N ILE A 147 -12.63 11.81 -0.10
CA ILE A 147 -13.49 11.20 -1.13
C ILE A 147 -14.91 11.77 -1.17
N ASP A 148 -15.39 12.37 -0.08
CA ASP A 148 -16.63 13.12 -0.02
C ASP A 148 -16.53 14.51 -0.67
N GLY A 149 -15.31 14.94 -0.98
CA GLY A 149 -15.01 16.18 -1.67
C GLY A 149 -15.09 17.44 -0.80
N GLN A 150 -15.26 17.31 0.52
CA GLN A 150 -15.39 18.45 1.43
C GLN A 150 -14.09 19.22 1.61
N ASP A 151 -12.96 18.48 1.67
CA ASP A 151 -11.64 19.08 1.88
C ASP A 151 -10.70 18.78 0.72
N THR A 152 -9.98 19.82 0.28
CA THR A 152 -8.88 19.71 -0.68
C THR A 152 -7.72 20.57 -0.21
N ILE A 153 -6.54 19.96 -0.07
CA ILE A 153 -5.33 20.59 0.43
C ILE A 153 -4.24 20.45 -0.65
N ARG A 154 -3.58 21.54 -0.99
CA ARG A 154 -2.36 21.53 -1.79
C ARG A 154 -1.19 21.15 -0.88
N LEU A 155 -0.50 20.07 -1.19
CA LEU A 155 0.60 19.54 -0.37
C LEU A 155 1.95 20.16 -0.72
N THR A 156 2.17 20.51 -2.00
CA THR A 156 3.44 21.03 -2.49
C THR A 156 3.24 22.34 -3.25
N GLN A 157 4.30 23.16 -3.33
CA GLN A 157 4.34 24.37 -4.14
C GLN A 157 5.69 24.45 -4.84
N THR A 158 5.83 23.69 -5.92
CA THR A 158 7.06 23.63 -6.72
C THR A 158 7.09 24.73 -7.77
N ALA A 159 8.30 25.14 -8.18
CA ALA A 159 8.45 26.20 -9.17
C ALA A 159 8.15 25.72 -10.61
N LEU A 160 8.47 24.48 -10.92
CA LEU A 160 8.39 23.90 -12.27
C LEU A 160 7.47 22.70 -12.37
N GLY A 161 6.97 22.23 -11.25
CA GLY A 161 6.05 21.09 -11.16
C GLY A 161 6.72 19.82 -10.66
N ILE A 162 5.89 18.80 -10.54
CA ILE A 162 6.25 17.44 -10.14
C ILE A 162 6.07 16.53 -11.34
N TYR A 163 7.09 15.76 -11.66
CA TYR A 163 7.06 14.82 -12.78
C TYR A 163 6.25 13.56 -12.46
N ASP A 164 6.55 12.91 -11.33
CA ASP A 164 5.86 11.75 -10.81
C ASP A 164 6.02 11.65 -9.29
N TYR A 165 5.28 10.72 -8.69
CA TYR A 165 5.36 10.47 -7.26
C TYR A 165 4.92 9.04 -6.91
N ASN A 166 5.24 8.60 -5.70
CA ASN A 166 4.79 7.36 -5.14
C ASN A 166 4.49 7.49 -3.64
N LEU A 167 3.71 6.57 -3.10
CA LEU A 167 3.42 6.46 -1.68
C LEU A 167 4.29 5.35 -1.07
N ALA A 168 4.95 5.65 0.03
CA ALA A 168 5.68 4.64 0.79
C ALA A 168 4.74 3.62 1.45
N SER A 169 5.25 2.44 1.76
CA SER A 169 4.47 1.36 2.38
C SER A 169 3.90 1.72 3.76
N ASN A 170 4.49 2.72 4.44
CA ASN A 170 3.97 3.25 5.70
C ASN A 170 2.71 4.12 5.54
N ALA A 171 2.32 4.40 4.29
CA ALA A 171 1.19 5.26 3.92
C ALA A 171 1.21 6.69 4.53
N ALA A 172 2.33 7.09 5.12
CA ALA A 172 2.55 8.40 5.74
C ALA A 172 3.59 9.26 5.03
N THR A 173 4.33 8.67 4.08
CA THR A 173 5.41 9.37 3.35
C THR A 173 5.15 9.30 1.85
N LEU A 174 5.11 10.47 1.20
CA LEU A 174 5.14 10.58 -0.26
C LEU A 174 6.58 10.79 -0.71
N ILE A 175 6.94 10.17 -1.82
CA ILE A 175 8.20 10.40 -2.52
C ILE A 175 7.85 10.99 -3.88
N TYR A 176 8.46 12.11 -4.26
CA TYR A 176 8.16 12.74 -5.52
C TYR A 176 9.40 13.28 -6.24
N ALA A 177 9.32 13.35 -7.56
CA ALA A 177 10.35 13.89 -8.44
C ALA A 177 10.00 15.34 -8.82
N ALA A 178 10.66 16.33 -8.20
CA ALA A 178 10.48 17.76 -8.50
C ALA A 178 11.29 18.15 -9.71
N GLU A 179 10.68 18.86 -10.68
CA GLU A 179 11.36 19.33 -11.88
C GLU A 179 12.32 20.48 -11.58
N ARG A 180 13.47 20.49 -12.30
CA ARG A 180 14.50 21.53 -12.25
C ARG A 180 14.60 22.31 -13.58
N ALA A 181 15.18 23.51 -13.49
CA ALA A 181 15.35 24.38 -14.65
C ALA A 181 16.25 23.81 -15.76
N ASP A 182 17.15 22.88 -15.44
CA ASP A 182 17.97 22.14 -16.38
C ASP A 182 17.25 20.99 -17.08
N GLY A 183 15.94 20.78 -16.80
CA GLY A 183 15.13 19.67 -17.30
C GLY A 183 15.33 18.36 -16.54
N GLY A 184 16.23 18.32 -15.56
CA GLY A 184 16.38 17.22 -14.61
C GLY A 184 15.32 17.25 -13.52
N THR A 185 15.45 16.36 -12.56
CA THR A 185 14.58 16.27 -11.37
C THR A 185 15.40 16.04 -10.12
N ASP A 186 14.86 16.39 -8.96
CA ASP A 186 15.34 15.98 -7.64
C ASP A 186 14.28 15.17 -6.92
N LEU A 187 14.69 14.19 -6.11
CA LEU A 187 13.77 13.35 -5.36
C LEU A 187 13.58 13.88 -3.93
N HIS A 188 12.34 14.06 -3.54
CA HIS A 188 11.94 14.61 -2.25
C HIS A 188 11.12 13.59 -1.44
N LEU A 189 11.16 13.71 -0.12
CA LEU A 189 10.29 13.02 0.83
C LEU A 189 9.40 14.05 1.51
N LEU A 190 8.09 13.82 1.45
CA LEU A 190 7.07 14.60 2.13
C LEU A 190 6.39 13.74 3.18
N ASP A 191 6.54 14.10 4.45
CA ASP A 191 5.81 13.48 5.56
C ASP A 191 4.39 14.06 5.62
N LEU A 192 3.39 13.19 5.47
CA LEU A 192 1.97 13.58 5.46
C LEU A 192 1.41 13.91 6.86
N ILE A 193 2.14 13.53 7.92
CA ILE A 193 1.72 13.78 9.31
C ILE A 193 2.24 15.13 9.78
N THR A 194 3.53 15.40 9.56
CA THR A 194 4.18 16.64 10.01
C THR A 194 4.10 17.75 8.96
N GLY A 195 3.96 17.40 7.68
CA GLY A 195 4.07 18.30 6.54
C GLY A 195 5.52 18.66 6.18
N ASP A 196 6.50 17.99 6.78
CA ASP A 196 7.91 18.23 6.48
C ASP A 196 8.26 17.72 5.09
N ASP A 197 8.83 18.60 4.28
CA ASP A 197 9.34 18.32 2.94
C ASP A 197 10.87 18.43 2.92
N SER A 198 11.52 17.37 2.49
CA SER A 198 12.98 17.28 2.52
C SER A 198 13.55 16.68 1.24
N LEU A 199 14.71 17.20 0.80
CA LEU A 199 15.45 16.64 -0.31
C LEU A 199 16.03 15.26 0.08
N ALA A 200 15.55 14.20 -0.56
CA ALA A 200 16.04 12.84 -0.36
C ALA A 200 17.28 12.55 -1.20
N PHE A 201 17.26 12.98 -2.47
CA PHE A 201 18.36 12.77 -3.40
C PHE A 201 18.43 13.89 -4.45
N ALA A 202 19.56 14.57 -4.51
CA ALA A 202 19.87 15.51 -5.58
C ALA A 202 20.35 14.71 -6.81
N CYS A 203 19.52 14.65 -7.84
CA CYS A 203 19.88 13.98 -9.08
C CYS A 203 21.05 14.71 -9.77
N PRO A 204 22.00 14.01 -10.42
CA PRO A 204 23.11 14.67 -11.13
C PRO A 204 22.63 15.74 -12.11
N ALA A 205 23.46 16.78 -12.32
CA ALA A 205 23.13 17.83 -13.27
C ALA A 205 22.98 17.25 -14.68
N GLY A 206 21.89 17.61 -15.36
CA GLY A 206 21.59 17.09 -16.70
C GLY A 206 21.02 15.67 -16.70
N ALA A 207 20.77 15.06 -15.53
CA ALA A 207 20.09 13.79 -15.43
C ALA A 207 18.66 13.96 -14.89
N ARG A 208 17.79 13.00 -15.23
CA ARG A 208 16.43 12.91 -14.70
C ARG A 208 16.29 11.65 -13.85
N CYS A 209 15.85 11.81 -12.61
CA CYS A 209 15.47 10.75 -11.70
C CYS A 209 13.95 10.69 -11.62
N ARG A 210 13.36 9.48 -11.73
CA ARG A 210 11.91 9.28 -11.75
C ARG A 210 11.54 7.89 -11.21
N ALA A 211 10.25 7.59 -11.17
CA ALA A 211 9.71 6.33 -10.65
C ALA A 211 10.29 5.96 -9.26
N PRO A 212 10.24 6.89 -8.28
CA PRO A 212 10.83 6.64 -6.98
C PRO A 212 10.06 5.56 -6.22
N ALA A 213 10.78 4.64 -5.58
CA ALA A 213 10.22 3.56 -4.79
C ALA A 213 11.02 3.40 -3.49
N LEU A 214 10.38 3.63 -2.35
CA LEU A 214 11.00 3.51 -1.03
C LEU A 214 10.81 2.09 -0.50
N SER A 215 11.88 1.50 0.06
CA SER A 215 11.81 0.19 0.72
C SER A 215 10.83 0.20 1.90
N PRO A 216 10.23 -0.95 2.27
CA PRO A 216 9.25 -1.01 3.36
C PRO A 216 9.79 -0.53 4.72
N ASP A 217 11.09 -0.66 4.96
CA ASP A 217 11.78 -0.16 6.17
C ASP A 217 12.17 1.33 6.09
N GLY A 218 11.89 2.00 4.95
CA GLY A 218 12.18 3.41 4.72
C GLY A 218 13.65 3.74 4.50
N ARG A 219 14.54 2.75 4.35
CA ARG A 219 15.99 2.96 4.29
C ARG A 219 16.52 3.15 2.88
N ILE A 220 16.06 2.35 1.92
CA ILE A 220 16.57 2.35 0.54
C ILE A 220 15.57 3.00 -0.38
N LEU A 221 15.97 4.04 -1.08
CA LEU A 221 15.20 4.65 -2.16
C LEU A 221 15.75 4.16 -3.51
N ALA A 222 14.95 3.35 -4.21
CA ALA A 222 15.21 2.94 -5.60
C ALA A 222 14.53 3.92 -6.57
N PHE A 223 15.15 4.17 -7.72
CA PHE A 223 14.62 5.08 -8.73
C PHE A 223 15.23 4.79 -10.10
N GLU A 224 14.57 5.26 -11.15
CA GLU A 224 15.11 5.30 -12.49
C GLU A 224 15.96 6.55 -12.67
N GLN A 225 17.12 6.42 -13.33
CA GLN A 225 17.94 7.55 -13.77
C GLN A 225 18.34 7.40 -15.22
N PHE A 226 18.29 8.50 -15.95
CA PHE A 226 18.87 8.63 -17.29
C PHE A 226 19.42 10.03 -17.49
N ASP A 227 20.49 10.14 -18.29
CA ASP A 227 21.09 11.40 -18.67
C ASP A 227 20.28 12.05 -19.80
N LEU A 228 20.23 13.39 -19.81
CA LEU A 228 19.65 14.17 -20.88
C LEU A 228 20.76 14.59 -21.82
N GLU A 229 20.90 13.90 -22.95
CA GLU A 229 21.94 14.11 -23.93
C GLU A 229 21.55 15.18 -24.95
N GLY A 230 22.53 16.00 -25.41
CA GLY A 230 22.39 16.99 -26.52
C GLY A 230 21.92 18.39 -26.09
N GLY A 231 21.89 19.30 -26.97
CA GLY A 231 21.62 20.73 -27.05
C GLY A 231 20.79 21.45 -25.96
N SER A 232 19.84 22.30 -26.36
CA SER A 232 18.97 23.06 -25.43
C SER A 232 17.90 22.18 -24.80
N ALA A 233 17.35 22.61 -23.66
CA ALA A 233 16.33 21.86 -22.91
C ALA A 233 15.13 21.34 -23.75
N ALA A 234 14.83 22.01 -24.88
CA ALA A 234 13.76 21.61 -25.81
C ALA A 234 14.15 20.52 -26.83
N GLY A 235 15.44 20.13 -26.91
CA GLY A 235 15.95 19.17 -27.89
C GLY A 235 16.85 18.07 -27.30
N ARG A 236 16.80 17.84 -26.00
CA ARG A 236 17.57 16.77 -25.35
C ARG A 236 16.92 15.43 -25.55
N VAL A 237 17.70 14.39 -25.84
CA VAL A 237 17.25 13.03 -26.01
C VAL A 237 17.58 12.25 -24.72
N PRO A 238 16.66 11.45 -24.18
CA PRO A 238 16.95 10.59 -23.04
C PRO A 238 18.02 9.54 -23.40
N GLY A 239 19.06 9.44 -22.59
CA GLY A 239 19.99 8.33 -22.62
C GLY A 239 19.38 7.04 -22.09
N PRO A 240 20.15 5.94 -22.01
CA PRO A 240 19.66 4.67 -21.48
C PRO A 240 19.27 4.80 -20.01
N THR A 241 18.05 4.37 -19.69
CA THR A 241 17.51 4.35 -18.33
C THR A 241 18.13 3.20 -17.53
N ARG A 242 18.45 3.46 -16.27
CA ARG A 242 18.94 2.44 -15.33
C ARG A 242 18.31 2.62 -13.96
N VAL A 243 18.15 1.50 -13.25
CA VAL A 243 17.67 1.50 -11.86
C VAL A 243 18.85 1.69 -10.91
N TRP A 244 18.77 2.77 -10.14
CA TRP A 244 19.72 3.15 -9.10
C TRP A 244 19.07 3.04 -7.73
N ALA A 245 19.88 2.97 -6.70
CA ALA A 245 19.40 3.04 -5.32
C ALA A 245 20.34 3.91 -4.47
N VAL A 246 19.76 4.54 -3.46
CA VAL A 246 20.48 5.31 -2.44
C VAL A 246 20.05 4.83 -1.06
N ASP A 247 21.02 4.66 -0.15
CA ASP A 247 20.76 4.43 1.27
C ASP A 247 20.53 5.79 1.95
N LEU A 248 19.31 6.07 2.39
CA LEU A 248 18.94 7.35 2.99
C LEU A 248 19.60 7.59 4.34
N SER A 249 20.09 6.54 5.01
CA SER A 249 20.92 6.68 6.23
C SER A 249 22.36 7.09 5.91
N LEU A 250 22.81 6.87 4.67
CA LEU A 250 24.12 7.20 4.14
C LEU A 250 23.97 7.80 2.73
N PRO A 251 23.46 9.05 2.57
CA PRO A 251 23.07 9.60 1.28
C PRO A 251 24.20 9.72 0.22
N SER A 252 25.46 9.58 0.62
CA SER A 252 26.60 9.46 -0.29
C SER A 252 26.73 8.06 -0.92
N MET A 253 26.01 7.06 -0.41
CA MET A 253 26.02 5.68 -0.89
C MET A 253 24.95 5.51 -1.98
N VAL A 254 25.26 5.92 -3.20
CA VAL A 254 24.44 5.72 -4.38
C VAL A 254 25.07 4.59 -5.21
N PHE A 255 24.27 3.62 -5.63
CA PHE A 255 24.76 2.45 -6.37
C PHE A 255 23.79 2.01 -7.45
N LEU A 256 24.32 1.40 -8.50
CA LEU A 256 23.55 0.78 -9.56
C LEU A 256 23.00 -0.56 -9.10
N VAL A 257 21.71 -0.82 -9.35
CA VAL A 257 21.07 -2.06 -8.91
C VAL A 257 21.36 -3.22 -9.88
N GLY A 258 21.31 -2.96 -11.18
CA GLY A 258 21.57 -3.94 -12.23
C GLY A 258 23.00 -3.86 -12.78
N ALA A 259 23.26 -4.56 -13.89
CA ALA A 259 24.52 -4.46 -14.62
C ALA A 259 24.66 -3.11 -15.31
N GLY A 260 25.89 -2.58 -15.38
CA GLY A 260 26.15 -1.22 -15.87
C GLY A 260 25.90 -0.99 -17.36
N ASP A 261 25.88 -2.04 -18.15
CA ASP A 261 25.59 -2.04 -19.59
C ASP A 261 24.12 -2.37 -19.91
N HIS A 262 23.31 -2.73 -18.90
CA HIS A 262 21.89 -3.01 -19.07
C HIS A 262 21.04 -1.75 -19.02
N VAL A 263 19.91 -1.80 -19.73
CA VAL A 263 18.81 -0.84 -19.61
C VAL A 263 17.79 -1.43 -18.66
N SER A 264 17.43 -0.69 -17.60
CA SER A 264 16.50 -1.20 -16.59
C SER A 264 15.54 -0.10 -16.11
N SER A 265 14.34 -0.50 -15.67
CA SER A 265 13.26 0.43 -15.33
C SER A 265 12.25 -0.17 -14.33
N MET A 266 11.31 0.66 -13.88
CA MET A 266 10.13 0.28 -13.08
C MET A 266 10.46 -0.41 -11.76
N PRO A 267 11.30 0.19 -10.89
CA PRO A 267 11.59 -0.38 -9.59
C PRO A 267 10.32 -0.41 -8.71
N THR A 268 10.04 -1.55 -8.09
CA THR A 268 8.93 -1.68 -7.13
C THR A 268 9.31 -2.64 -6.00
N TRP A 269 8.98 -2.27 -4.77
CA TRP A 269 9.27 -3.08 -3.59
C TRP A 269 8.12 -4.00 -3.22
N SER A 270 8.46 -5.22 -2.87
CA SER A 270 7.52 -6.10 -2.18
C SER A 270 7.39 -5.68 -0.72
N PRO A 271 6.25 -5.96 -0.06
CA PRO A 271 6.12 -5.79 1.40
C PRO A 271 7.17 -6.56 2.20
N ALA A 272 7.74 -7.63 1.63
CA ALA A 272 8.79 -8.44 2.23
C ALA A 272 10.22 -7.89 2.02
N GLY A 273 10.39 -6.73 1.37
CA GLY A 273 11.68 -6.09 1.16
C GLY A 273 12.46 -6.62 -0.06
N VAL A 274 11.83 -7.30 -0.99
CA VAL A 274 12.42 -7.68 -2.28
C VAL A 274 12.14 -6.58 -3.31
N LEU A 275 13.17 -6.09 -3.98
CA LEU A 275 13.02 -5.15 -5.09
C LEU A 275 12.80 -5.93 -6.40
N ALA A 276 11.75 -5.59 -7.14
CA ALA A 276 11.58 -6.01 -8.53
C ALA A 276 11.88 -4.83 -9.46
N TYR A 277 12.52 -5.08 -10.57
CA TYR A 277 12.67 -4.13 -11.67
C TYR A 277 12.71 -4.86 -13.02
N PHE A 278 12.35 -4.18 -14.09
CA PHE A 278 12.46 -4.74 -15.43
C PHE A 278 13.86 -4.49 -16.01
N ASP A 279 14.55 -5.57 -16.37
CA ASP A 279 15.79 -5.53 -17.14
C ASP A 279 15.46 -5.71 -18.62
N ASN A 280 15.46 -4.60 -19.34
CA ASN A 280 15.09 -4.56 -20.76
C ASN A 280 16.10 -5.29 -21.65
N THR A 281 17.37 -5.31 -21.22
CA THR A 281 18.46 -6.00 -21.96
C THR A 281 18.29 -7.51 -21.85
N LEU A 282 17.91 -8.01 -20.69
CA LEU A 282 17.66 -9.45 -20.47
C LEU A 282 16.24 -9.88 -20.85
N ARG A 283 15.32 -8.91 -21.07
CA ARG A 283 13.88 -9.16 -21.22
C ARG A 283 13.35 -9.99 -20.05
N ALA A 284 13.58 -9.50 -18.85
CA ALA A 284 13.21 -10.20 -17.63
C ALA A 284 12.93 -9.23 -16.49
N ILE A 285 12.04 -9.60 -15.59
CA ILE A 285 11.86 -8.95 -14.31
C ILE A 285 12.89 -9.55 -13.34
N ALA A 286 13.80 -8.72 -12.84
CA ALA A 286 14.78 -9.12 -11.83
C ALA A 286 14.19 -8.96 -10.43
N LEU A 287 14.30 -9.98 -9.59
CA LEU A 287 14.02 -9.93 -8.15
C LEU A 287 15.34 -9.84 -7.41
N VAL A 288 15.51 -8.80 -6.58
CA VAL A 288 16.80 -8.45 -5.96
C VAL A 288 16.65 -8.20 -4.47
N ASP A 289 17.58 -8.75 -3.69
CA ASP A 289 17.76 -8.40 -2.29
C ASP A 289 18.82 -7.29 -2.15
N LEU A 290 18.43 -6.20 -1.47
CA LEU A 290 19.30 -5.07 -1.16
C LEU A 290 19.61 -4.97 0.34
N SER A 291 19.36 -6.00 1.13
CA SER A 291 19.66 -6.02 2.57
C SER A 291 21.14 -5.80 2.88
N THR A 292 22.03 -6.19 1.95
CA THR A 292 23.48 -6.04 2.02
C THR A 292 24.01 -4.89 1.16
N ALA A 293 23.19 -3.83 0.94
CA ALA A 293 23.62 -2.65 0.18
C ALA A 293 25.02 -2.16 0.58
N PRO A 294 25.86 -1.73 -0.37
CA PRO A 294 25.58 -1.43 -1.77
C PRO A 294 25.77 -2.61 -2.75
N THR A 295 25.80 -3.85 -2.28
CA THR A 295 26.01 -5.03 -3.14
C THR A 295 24.68 -5.73 -3.38
N PRO A 296 23.98 -5.48 -4.52
CA PRO A 296 22.74 -6.15 -4.86
C PRO A 296 22.93 -7.65 -5.03
N THR A 297 22.00 -8.45 -4.52
CA THR A 297 21.97 -9.89 -4.74
C THR A 297 20.76 -10.25 -5.58
N VAL A 298 20.98 -10.69 -6.82
CA VAL A 298 19.89 -11.15 -7.67
C VAL A 298 19.39 -12.51 -7.14
N LEU A 299 18.14 -12.52 -6.73
CA LEU A 299 17.47 -13.74 -6.26
C LEU A 299 16.95 -14.57 -7.44
N ARG A 300 16.42 -13.88 -8.46
CA ARG A 300 15.77 -14.51 -9.60
C ARG A 300 15.57 -13.56 -10.79
N TYR A 301 15.47 -14.16 -11.98
CA TYR A 301 14.95 -13.51 -13.18
C TYR A 301 13.65 -14.22 -13.61
N LEU A 302 12.61 -13.45 -13.84
CA LEU A 302 11.33 -13.90 -14.39
C LEU A 302 11.26 -13.42 -15.85
N PRO A 303 11.24 -14.31 -16.85
CA PRO A 303 11.16 -13.91 -18.25
C PRO A 303 9.93 -13.02 -18.49
N SER A 304 10.11 -11.90 -19.20
CA SER A 304 9.02 -11.01 -19.61
C SER A 304 9.41 -10.29 -20.89
N ASP A 305 8.58 -10.43 -21.91
CA ASP A 305 8.76 -9.78 -23.20
C ASP A 305 8.08 -8.41 -23.28
N LEU A 306 7.03 -8.19 -22.48
CA LEU A 306 6.29 -6.94 -22.48
C LEU A 306 6.92 -5.87 -21.56
N GLY A 307 7.41 -6.27 -20.41
CA GLY A 307 8.19 -5.43 -19.51
C GLY A 307 7.44 -4.72 -18.37
N PRO A 308 6.22 -4.18 -18.54
CA PRO A 308 5.55 -3.51 -17.43
C PRO A 308 5.39 -4.42 -16.21
N ILE A 309 5.69 -3.88 -15.03
CA ILE A 309 5.45 -4.56 -13.76
C ILE A 309 4.12 -4.05 -13.21
N GLY A 310 3.28 -4.95 -12.70
CA GLY A 310 2.05 -4.60 -12.00
C GLY A 310 2.32 -4.35 -10.51
N SER A 311 1.72 -5.14 -9.65
CA SER A 311 1.90 -4.99 -8.20
C SER A 311 2.26 -6.32 -7.52
N TRP A 312 2.82 -6.19 -6.32
CA TRP A 312 3.01 -7.29 -5.40
C TRP A 312 1.70 -7.63 -4.67
N SER A 313 1.52 -8.90 -4.32
CA SER A 313 0.50 -9.30 -3.35
C SER A 313 0.79 -8.69 -1.97
N PRO A 314 -0.23 -8.44 -1.12
CA PRO A 314 -0.03 -7.81 0.19
C PRO A 314 0.90 -8.58 1.14
N ASP A 315 1.03 -9.89 0.97
CA ASP A 315 1.97 -10.75 1.71
C ASP A 315 3.37 -10.81 1.09
N GLY A 316 3.56 -10.19 -0.10
CA GLY A 316 4.82 -10.20 -0.84
C GLY A 316 5.18 -11.54 -1.50
N ALA A 317 4.29 -12.53 -1.48
CA ALA A 317 4.56 -13.85 -2.03
C ALA A 317 4.47 -13.90 -3.56
N PHE A 318 3.63 -13.04 -4.16
CA PHE A 318 3.36 -13.04 -5.58
C PHE A 318 3.56 -11.67 -6.21
N LEU A 319 4.05 -11.67 -7.45
CA LEU A 319 4.10 -10.52 -8.34
C LEU A 319 3.17 -10.75 -9.54
N ILE A 320 2.32 -9.77 -9.88
CA ILE A 320 1.51 -9.81 -11.10
C ILE A 320 2.04 -8.82 -12.13
N PHE A 321 1.97 -9.22 -13.39
CA PHE A 321 2.41 -8.40 -14.52
C PHE A 321 1.67 -8.81 -15.81
N PRO A 322 1.49 -7.89 -16.77
CA PRO A 322 1.00 -8.26 -18.10
C PRO A 322 2.14 -8.90 -18.89
N GLU A 323 1.82 -9.93 -19.68
CA GLU A 323 2.79 -10.61 -20.54
C GLU A 323 2.21 -10.92 -21.91
N ILE A 324 3.06 -10.93 -22.93
CA ILE A 324 2.70 -11.27 -24.30
C ILE A 324 2.35 -12.74 -24.41
N VAL A 325 1.24 -13.04 -25.06
CA VAL A 325 0.82 -14.39 -25.40
C VAL A 325 0.79 -14.52 -26.92
N PHE A 326 1.44 -15.54 -27.44
CA PHE A 326 1.42 -15.87 -28.85
C PHE A 326 0.32 -16.91 -29.14
N PRO A 327 -0.53 -16.69 -30.15
CA PRO A 327 -1.59 -17.65 -30.47
C PRO A 327 -1.00 -19.00 -30.88
N SER A 328 -1.55 -20.08 -30.30
CA SER A 328 -1.27 -21.45 -30.69
C SER A 328 -2.09 -21.76 -31.96
N GLY A 329 -1.53 -21.61 -33.15
CA GLY A 329 -2.24 -21.89 -34.40
C GLY A 329 -1.44 -21.52 -35.64
N PRO A 330 -1.96 -21.80 -36.86
CA PRO A 330 -1.32 -21.32 -38.09
C PRO A 330 -1.24 -19.79 -38.03
N ALA A 331 -0.09 -19.24 -38.40
CA ALA A 331 0.14 -17.81 -38.42
C ALA A 331 -1.02 -17.09 -39.12
N PRO A 332 -1.52 -15.96 -38.58
CA PRO A 332 -2.49 -15.14 -39.28
C PRO A 332 -1.93 -14.75 -40.65
N THR A 333 -2.80 -14.64 -41.64
CA THR A 333 -2.43 -14.16 -42.99
C THR A 333 -1.63 -12.88 -42.93
N GLU A 334 -0.65 -12.72 -43.84
CA GLU A 334 0.29 -11.57 -43.91
C GLU A 334 -0.43 -10.26 -43.60
N GLY A 335 0.06 -9.56 -42.54
CA GLY A 335 -0.40 -8.24 -42.11
C GLY A 335 -1.03 -8.14 -40.73
N SER A 336 -1.34 -9.24 -40.04
CA SER A 336 -1.93 -9.23 -38.70
C SER A 336 -1.02 -9.92 -37.67
N VAL A 337 0.02 -9.24 -37.20
CA VAL A 337 0.67 -9.63 -35.95
C VAL A 337 -0.23 -9.14 -34.84
N GLN A 338 -1.10 -9.99 -34.33
CA GLN A 338 -1.89 -9.66 -33.15
C GLN A 338 -1.08 -10.11 -31.92
N PHE A 339 -0.67 -9.15 -31.13
CA PHE A 339 -0.18 -9.40 -29.79
C PHE A 339 -1.38 -9.52 -28.88
N TYR A 340 -1.39 -10.54 -28.05
CA TYR A 340 -2.30 -10.62 -26.91
C TYR A 340 -1.47 -10.34 -25.68
N SER A 341 -2.08 -9.74 -24.67
CA SER A 341 -1.47 -9.68 -23.36
C SER A 341 -2.47 -10.15 -22.32
N HIS A 342 -2.01 -11.05 -21.47
CA HIS A 342 -2.75 -11.53 -20.31
C HIS A 342 -2.07 -11.09 -19.03
N ILE A 343 -2.77 -11.17 -17.90
CA ILE A 343 -2.15 -10.98 -16.60
C ILE A 343 -1.57 -12.31 -16.15
N PHE A 344 -0.26 -12.29 -15.85
CA PHE A 344 0.48 -13.39 -15.27
C PHE A 344 0.76 -13.15 -13.81
N ARG A 345 0.90 -14.22 -13.05
CA ARG A 345 1.29 -14.21 -11.65
C ARG A 345 2.54 -15.07 -11.46
N ALA A 346 3.59 -14.49 -10.89
CA ALA A 346 4.80 -15.20 -10.50
C ALA A 346 4.86 -15.37 -8.99
N GLU A 347 5.21 -16.58 -8.52
CA GLU A 347 5.57 -16.80 -7.13
C GLU A 347 7.04 -16.39 -6.92
N ALA A 348 7.28 -15.46 -5.98
CA ALA A 348 8.63 -14.92 -5.76
C ALA A 348 9.65 -15.98 -5.30
N ALA A 349 9.21 -16.93 -4.46
CA ALA A 349 10.07 -17.97 -3.90
C ALA A 349 10.48 -19.04 -4.91
N SER A 350 9.55 -19.58 -5.68
CA SER A 350 9.80 -20.65 -6.67
C SER A 350 10.17 -20.13 -8.05
N GLY A 351 9.62 -18.94 -8.43
CA GLY A 351 9.67 -18.40 -9.78
C GLY A 351 8.66 -19.07 -10.73
N GLU A 352 7.72 -19.83 -10.19
CA GLU A 352 6.61 -20.36 -10.97
C GLU A 352 5.76 -19.21 -11.51
N VAL A 353 5.49 -19.25 -12.83
CA VAL A 353 4.70 -18.22 -13.54
C VAL A 353 3.45 -18.88 -14.10
N VAL A 354 2.29 -18.29 -13.79
CA VAL A 354 0.98 -18.80 -14.18
C VAL A 354 0.20 -17.72 -14.93
N ASP A 355 -0.32 -18.06 -16.12
CA ASP A 355 -1.30 -17.23 -16.82
C ASP A 355 -2.64 -17.28 -16.08
N LEU A 356 -3.17 -16.13 -15.68
CA LEU A 356 -4.44 -16.00 -14.96
C LEU A 356 -5.65 -15.96 -15.89
N TRP A 357 -5.45 -16.01 -17.21
CA TRP A 357 -6.56 -16.04 -18.16
C TRP A 357 -7.41 -17.30 -18.01
N ARG A 358 -8.72 -17.14 -17.94
CA ARG A 358 -9.68 -18.26 -17.80
C ARG A 358 -10.74 -18.27 -18.91
N GLY A 359 -10.64 -17.40 -19.91
CA GLY A 359 -11.64 -17.24 -20.97
C GLY A 359 -11.13 -17.59 -22.35
N GLY A 360 -11.57 -18.66 -22.96
CA GLY A 360 -11.48 -18.97 -24.38
C GLY A 360 -10.18 -18.64 -25.11
N MET A 361 -10.29 -18.10 -26.33
CA MET A 361 -9.15 -17.78 -27.21
C MET A 361 -8.38 -16.51 -26.81
N GLY A 362 -8.88 -15.72 -25.88
CA GLY A 362 -8.13 -14.65 -25.21
C GLY A 362 -7.61 -13.53 -26.09
N LEU A 363 -8.38 -13.09 -27.09
CA LEU A 363 -8.04 -11.94 -27.94
C LEU A 363 -8.20 -10.62 -27.19
N VAL A 364 -7.33 -10.38 -26.20
CA VAL A 364 -7.38 -9.23 -25.31
C VAL A 364 -6.00 -8.59 -25.16
N GLU A 365 -6.01 -7.32 -24.81
CA GLU A 365 -4.86 -6.59 -24.26
C GLU A 365 -5.16 -6.24 -22.80
N ASP A 366 -4.65 -7.03 -21.88
CA ASP A 366 -4.68 -6.77 -20.46
C ASP A 366 -3.45 -5.97 -20.03
N ALA A 367 -3.65 -4.97 -19.15
CA ALA A 367 -2.58 -4.11 -18.68
C ALA A 367 -2.83 -3.61 -17.24
N SER A 368 -1.79 -3.02 -16.63
CA SER A 368 -1.84 -2.29 -15.36
C SER A 368 -2.50 -3.06 -14.20
N PRO A 369 -2.15 -4.33 -13.94
CA PRO A 369 -2.78 -5.09 -12.88
C PRO A 369 -2.35 -4.61 -11.50
N VAL A 370 -3.31 -4.53 -10.56
CA VAL A 370 -3.08 -4.15 -9.16
C VAL A 370 -3.84 -5.08 -8.22
N TYR A 371 -3.15 -5.61 -7.19
CA TYR A 371 -3.79 -6.38 -6.12
C TYR A 371 -4.63 -5.48 -5.22
N SER A 372 -5.76 -6.00 -4.75
CA SER A 372 -6.48 -5.39 -3.63
C SER A 372 -5.70 -5.55 -2.30
N PRO A 373 -5.85 -4.64 -1.34
CA PRO A 373 -5.17 -4.72 -0.03
C PRO A 373 -5.44 -5.99 0.76
N ASP A 374 -6.61 -6.63 0.57
CA ASP A 374 -6.95 -7.92 1.19
C ASP A 374 -6.38 -9.14 0.43
N GLY A 375 -5.75 -8.90 -0.75
CA GLY A 375 -5.15 -9.93 -1.59
C GLY A 375 -6.13 -10.85 -2.30
N GLN A 376 -7.44 -10.58 -2.24
CA GLN A 376 -8.46 -11.46 -2.83
C GLN A 376 -8.77 -11.12 -4.28
N TRP A 377 -8.51 -9.88 -4.71
CA TRP A 377 -8.86 -9.38 -6.02
C TRP A 377 -7.66 -8.80 -6.77
N ILE A 378 -7.75 -8.78 -8.08
CA ILE A 378 -6.86 -8.08 -9.00
C ILE A 378 -7.73 -7.19 -9.87
N ALA A 379 -7.50 -5.88 -9.86
CA ALA A 379 -8.05 -4.96 -10.85
C ALA A 379 -7.03 -4.77 -11.98
N PHE A 380 -7.51 -4.60 -13.20
CA PHE A 380 -6.68 -4.42 -14.38
C PHE A 380 -7.47 -3.72 -15.48
N THR A 381 -6.78 -3.26 -16.50
CA THR A 381 -7.42 -2.70 -17.69
C THR A 381 -7.40 -3.71 -18.83
N ARG A 382 -8.50 -3.79 -19.57
CA ARG A 382 -8.66 -4.71 -20.70
C ARG A 382 -9.23 -4.00 -21.92
N LYS A 383 -8.70 -4.35 -23.07
CA LYS A 383 -9.26 -4.04 -24.37
C LYS A 383 -9.44 -5.34 -25.15
N TYR A 384 -10.64 -5.53 -25.74
CA TYR A 384 -10.87 -6.63 -26.67
C TYR A 384 -10.32 -6.30 -28.04
N LEU A 385 -9.70 -7.26 -28.69
CA LEU A 385 -9.18 -7.15 -30.05
C LEU A 385 -10.14 -7.74 -31.10
N GLU A 386 -11.19 -8.43 -30.67
CA GLU A 386 -12.27 -8.95 -31.49
C GLU A 386 -13.14 -7.80 -31.99
N GLN A 387 -13.47 -7.80 -33.27
CA GLN A 387 -14.16 -6.68 -33.92
C GLN A 387 -15.53 -6.32 -33.30
N ASP A 388 -16.27 -7.32 -32.85
CA ASP A 388 -17.61 -7.17 -32.24
C ASP A 388 -17.57 -6.70 -30.78
N ARG A 389 -16.43 -6.77 -30.15
CA ARG A 389 -16.18 -6.37 -28.73
C ARG A 389 -15.15 -5.26 -28.58
N TRP A 390 -14.62 -4.78 -29.71
CA TRP A 390 -13.56 -3.78 -29.72
C TRP A 390 -14.05 -2.44 -29.14
N THR A 391 -13.24 -1.84 -28.29
CA THR A 391 -13.45 -0.50 -27.74
C THR A 391 -12.28 0.41 -28.10
N LEU A 392 -12.50 1.72 -28.18
CA LEU A 392 -11.42 2.66 -28.45
C LEU A 392 -10.45 2.69 -27.27
N GLY A 393 -10.97 2.83 -26.05
CA GLY A 393 -10.18 2.81 -24.82
C GLY A 393 -10.24 1.47 -24.07
N ARG A 394 -9.29 1.26 -23.15
CA ARG A 394 -9.28 0.13 -22.22
C ARG A 394 -10.32 0.33 -21.14
N GLN A 395 -11.07 -0.72 -20.82
CA GLN A 395 -12.05 -0.74 -19.75
C GLN A 395 -11.47 -1.32 -18.46
N LEU A 396 -12.05 -0.93 -17.32
CA LEU A 396 -11.69 -1.45 -16.01
C LEU A 396 -12.34 -2.81 -15.77
N TRP A 397 -11.56 -3.76 -15.28
CA TRP A 397 -12.00 -5.10 -14.93
C TRP A 397 -11.47 -5.47 -13.55
N ALA A 398 -12.17 -6.38 -12.87
CA ALA A 398 -11.67 -7.07 -11.69
C ALA A 398 -11.81 -8.57 -11.83
N MET A 399 -10.90 -9.33 -11.21
CA MET A 399 -10.94 -10.78 -11.11
C MET A 399 -10.43 -11.22 -9.74
N ARG A 400 -10.72 -12.43 -9.34
CA ARG A 400 -10.10 -12.99 -8.15
C ARG A 400 -8.59 -13.22 -8.36
N ALA A 401 -7.84 -13.29 -7.26
CA ALA A 401 -6.38 -13.47 -7.29
C ALA A 401 -5.93 -14.79 -7.99
N ASP A 402 -6.82 -15.75 -8.17
CA ASP A 402 -6.59 -16.99 -8.92
C ASP A 402 -6.97 -16.91 -10.42
N GLY A 403 -7.40 -15.74 -10.88
CA GLY A 403 -7.86 -15.49 -12.25
C GLY A 403 -9.33 -15.81 -12.51
N SER A 404 -10.09 -16.32 -11.52
CA SER A 404 -11.49 -16.63 -11.69
C SER A 404 -12.39 -15.41 -11.51
N GLY A 405 -13.63 -15.48 -12.00
CA GLY A 405 -14.67 -14.48 -11.74
C GLY A 405 -14.40 -13.10 -12.34
N ALA A 406 -13.67 -13.03 -13.46
CA ALA A 406 -13.41 -11.76 -14.14
C ALA A 406 -14.72 -11.08 -14.56
N HIS A 407 -14.89 -9.82 -14.18
CA HIS A 407 -16.07 -9.00 -14.50
C HIS A 407 -15.70 -7.56 -14.80
N LEU A 408 -16.55 -6.91 -15.57
CA LEU A 408 -16.40 -5.53 -16.00
C LEU A 408 -16.77 -4.56 -14.87
N LEU A 409 -15.97 -3.53 -14.68
CA LEU A 409 -16.26 -2.44 -13.73
C LEU A 409 -16.70 -1.14 -14.42
N THR A 410 -16.27 -0.92 -15.69
CA THR A 410 -16.67 0.26 -16.47
C THR A 410 -17.08 -0.14 -17.89
N ASP A 411 -18.14 0.47 -18.41
CA ASP A 411 -18.62 0.28 -19.79
C ASP A 411 -18.68 1.63 -20.50
N GLU A 412 -17.51 2.16 -20.83
CA GLU A 412 -17.32 3.48 -21.43
C GLU A 412 -16.36 3.35 -22.63
N PRO A 413 -16.81 2.86 -23.79
CA PRO A 413 -15.95 2.42 -24.90
C PRO A 413 -15.05 3.51 -25.48
N ASP A 414 -15.44 4.78 -25.36
CA ASP A 414 -14.68 5.93 -25.86
C ASP A 414 -13.60 6.42 -24.87
N PHE A 415 -13.66 5.95 -23.62
CA PHE A 415 -12.70 6.34 -22.58
C PHE A 415 -11.63 5.29 -22.35
N ASN A 416 -10.39 5.76 -22.17
CA ASN A 416 -9.30 4.92 -21.72
C ASN A 416 -9.12 5.08 -20.20
N HIS A 417 -9.01 3.96 -19.50
CA HIS A 417 -8.85 3.87 -18.05
C HIS A 417 -7.43 3.48 -17.69
N SER A 418 -6.86 4.12 -16.68
CA SER A 418 -5.47 3.90 -16.26
C SER A 418 -5.23 4.34 -14.80
N ALA A 419 -4.01 4.19 -14.30
CA ALA A 419 -3.56 4.63 -12.98
C ALA A 419 -4.48 4.16 -11.83
N LEU A 420 -4.77 2.86 -11.80
CA LEU A 420 -5.68 2.22 -10.86
C LEU A 420 -5.09 2.20 -9.45
N ALA A 421 -5.92 2.46 -8.44
CA ALA A 421 -5.55 2.25 -7.04
C ALA A 421 -6.77 1.78 -6.24
N TRP A 422 -6.62 0.65 -5.52
CA TRP A 422 -7.65 0.13 -4.63
C TRP A 422 -7.79 0.98 -3.37
N SER A 423 -9.03 1.13 -2.90
CA SER A 423 -9.26 1.67 -1.56
C SER A 423 -8.66 0.77 -0.48
N PRO A 424 -8.24 1.31 0.67
CA PRO A 424 -7.63 0.52 1.75
C PRO A 424 -8.49 -0.63 2.27
N ASP A 425 -9.81 -0.52 2.13
CA ASP A 425 -10.80 -1.53 2.51
C ASP A 425 -11.13 -2.54 1.40
N SER A 426 -10.47 -2.43 0.24
CA SER A 426 -10.75 -3.24 -0.96
C SER A 426 -12.18 -3.08 -1.52
N GLY A 427 -12.92 -2.06 -1.07
CA GLY A 427 -14.32 -1.83 -1.44
C GLY A 427 -14.52 -1.10 -2.76
N GLY A 428 -13.48 -0.45 -3.28
CA GLY A 428 -13.55 0.32 -4.53
C GLY A 428 -12.20 0.69 -5.10
N LEU A 429 -12.24 1.37 -6.24
CA LEU A 429 -11.04 1.83 -6.94
C LEU A 429 -11.17 3.31 -7.28
N VAL A 430 -10.06 4.04 -7.14
CA VAL A 430 -9.87 5.28 -7.88
C VAL A 430 -9.05 5.00 -9.12
N TYR A 431 -9.36 5.71 -10.18
CA TYR A 431 -8.70 5.56 -11.47
C TYR A 431 -8.69 6.86 -12.24
N MET A 432 -7.79 6.97 -13.19
CA MET A 432 -7.77 8.05 -14.17
C MET A 432 -8.44 7.59 -15.43
N ARG A 433 -9.27 8.46 -16.04
CA ARG A 433 -9.78 8.25 -17.39
C ARG A 433 -9.56 9.48 -18.27
N PHE A 434 -9.50 9.27 -19.56
CA PHE A 434 -9.49 10.34 -20.56
C PHE A 434 -10.25 9.90 -21.82
N ASP A 435 -10.85 10.88 -22.48
CA ASP A 435 -11.64 10.68 -23.69
C ASP A 435 -10.71 10.52 -24.91
N GLU A 436 -10.68 9.32 -25.51
CA GLU A 436 -9.89 9.01 -26.70
C GLU A 436 -10.41 9.72 -27.96
N THR A 437 -11.68 10.13 -27.95
CA THR A 437 -12.29 10.90 -29.04
C THR A 437 -11.96 12.39 -28.96
N ASN A 438 -11.55 12.87 -27.79
CA ASN A 438 -11.21 14.27 -27.54
C ASN A 438 -9.93 14.39 -26.70
N PRO A 439 -8.76 14.16 -27.30
CA PRO A 439 -7.47 14.14 -26.58
C PRO A 439 -7.03 15.51 -26.01
N THR A 440 -7.77 16.58 -26.32
CA THR A 440 -7.56 17.91 -25.72
C THR A 440 -8.31 18.12 -24.42
N GLN A 441 -9.27 17.24 -24.10
CA GLN A 441 -9.96 17.27 -22.84
C GLN A 441 -9.02 16.83 -21.70
N ALA A 442 -9.10 17.53 -20.57
CA ALA A 442 -8.31 17.17 -19.42
C ALA A 442 -8.73 15.80 -18.88
N SER A 443 -7.76 15.03 -18.37
CA SER A 443 -8.01 13.78 -17.66
C SER A 443 -8.91 13.98 -16.44
N GLU A 444 -9.57 12.94 -16.04
CA GLU A 444 -10.45 12.94 -14.87
C GLU A 444 -10.07 11.82 -13.92
N ILE A 445 -10.20 12.07 -12.61
CA ILE A 445 -10.10 11.03 -11.58
C ILE A 445 -11.51 10.64 -11.17
N TRP A 446 -11.79 9.34 -11.20
CA TRP A 446 -13.06 8.73 -10.87
C TRP A 446 -12.94 7.71 -9.76
N LEU A 447 -14.04 7.44 -9.09
CA LEU A 447 -14.22 6.35 -8.12
C LEU A 447 -15.28 5.39 -8.65
N VAL A 448 -15.07 4.09 -8.44
CA VAL A 448 -16.06 3.02 -8.70
C VAL A 448 -15.98 1.97 -7.59
N GLY A 449 -17.11 1.36 -7.25
CA GLY A 449 -17.13 0.21 -6.34
C GLY A 449 -16.47 -1.03 -6.96
N SER A 450 -16.01 -1.94 -6.12
CA SER A 450 -15.42 -3.22 -6.56
C SER A 450 -16.41 -4.14 -7.29
N ASP A 451 -17.69 -3.84 -7.21
CA ASP A 451 -18.80 -4.47 -7.94
C ASP A 451 -19.16 -3.76 -9.25
N GLY A 452 -18.49 -2.65 -9.59
CA GLY A 452 -18.77 -1.82 -10.77
C GLY A 452 -19.85 -0.76 -10.54
N GLU A 453 -20.44 -0.71 -9.37
CA GLU A 453 -21.50 0.26 -9.06
C GLU A 453 -20.95 1.57 -8.48
N GLY A 454 -21.78 2.62 -8.45
CA GLY A 454 -21.48 3.88 -7.80
C GLY A 454 -20.38 4.70 -8.46
N ALA A 455 -20.12 4.50 -9.75
CA ALA A 455 -19.12 5.27 -10.49
C ALA A 455 -19.44 6.77 -10.44
N ARG A 456 -18.44 7.59 -10.05
CA ARG A 456 -18.62 9.05 -9.96
C ARG A 456 -17.29 9.80 -10.12
N PRO A 457 -17.32 11.04 -10.67
CA PRO A 457 -16.13 11.87 -10.76
C PRO A 457 -15.69 12.38 -9.39
N LEU A 458 -14.38 12.46 -9.20
CA LEU A 458 -13.76 13.09 -8.03
C LEU A 458 -13.04 14.39 -8.40
N VAL A 459 -12.22 14.37 -9.46
CA VAL A 459 -11.38 15.52 -9.86
C VAL A 459 -11.33 15.64 -11.37
N VAL A 460 -11.55 16.84 -11.89
CA VAL A 460 -11.32 17.18 -13.30
C VAL A 460 -9.94 17.79 -13.43
N GLY A 461 -9.16 17.37 -14.41
CA GLY A 461 -7.78 17.81 -14.64
C GLY A 461 -6.78 17.21 -13.66
N GLY A 462 -7.15 16.19 -12.88
CA GLY A 462 -6.24 15.43 -12.03
C GLY A 462 -5.71 14.16 -12.70
N TYR A 463 -4.57 13.66 -12.24
CA TYR A 463 -3.96 12.43 -12.74
C TYR A 463 -3.13 11.72 -11.66
N LEU A 464 -2.80 10.42 -11.93
CA LEU A 464 -2.05 9.53 -11.04
C LEU A 464 -2.63 9.47 -9.62
N PRO A 465 -3.91 9.12 -9.41
CA PRO A 465 -4.46 9.04 -8.07
C PRO A 465 -3.83 7.91 -7.26
N ARG A 466 -3.70 8.16 -5.94
CA ARG A 466 -3.31 7.16 -4.92
C ARG A 466 -4.17 7.36 -3.69
N TRP A 467 -4.58 6.26 -3.05
CA TRP A 467 -5.24 6.32 -1.76
C TRP A 467 -4.27 6.63 -0.64
N ILE A 468 -4.72 7.49 0.26
CA ILE A 468 -4.08 7.74 1.56
C ILE A 468 -5.06 7.21 2.61
N PRO A 469 -4.66 6.19 3.39
CA PRO A 469 -5.50 5.56 4.42
C PRO A 469 -5.95 6.52 5.52
#